data_be3810b505a321bf3a868ca8fc073962
#
_entry.id   be3810b505a321bf3a868ca8fc073962
#
_cell.length_a   1.000
_cell.length_b   1.000
_cell.length_c   1.000
_cell.angle_alpha   90.00
_cell.angle_beta   90.00
_cell.angle_gamma   90.00
#
_symmetry.space_group_name_H-M   'P 1'
#
loop_
_entity.id
_entity.type
_entity.pdbx_description
1 polymer ?
#
loop_
_entity_poly.entity_id
_entity_poly.type
_entity_poly.pdbx_seq_one_letter_code
_entity_poly.pdbx_strand_id
1 'polypeptide(L)'
;MKKNNNGKLRIIPLGGLEQIGMNITAFEYEDSIIVVDCGLSFPEDDMLGIDLVIPDVTYLKENIDKVKGFVITHGHEDHIGALPYVLREINVPIYATKLTVGLIDNKLKEHNLLRTTKRKVIKHGQSINLGCFRIEFIKTNHSIQDASALAIYSPAGIVIHTGDFKVDYTPVFGDAIDLQRFAEIGKKGVLALMCDSTNAERKGFTMSERTVGKTFDNIFAEHKNTRIIIATFASNVDRVQQIINSAYKYGRKVAVEGRSMVNVIGTAAELGYLQIPDKTLIDIDQIKNYPDDKVVLITTGSQGESMAALSRMAANIHKKVTIKPNDTIIFSSNPIPGNEKAVSRVINELSRKGADVIFQDAHVSGHACQEEIKLIYSLVKPKYSIPVHGEYRHLKAQAQIARDLGIPKENIFILSSGDVLELNEEEPAKVKEKVRTGAILVDGLGVGDVGNIVLRDRQHLAEDGIMIVVLTLEKHSSRLLAGPDIVSRGFVYVRESEDLMDEARIVVEDAIDVCLDKHITDWGKIKNIIKDSLGDFLWKRTKRNPMILPIIMEA
;
A
#
# COMPACT_ATOMS: atom_id res chain seq x y z
N MET A 1 31.58 37.02 4.89
CA MET A 1 31.75 36.14 6.07
C MET A 1 31.21 34.77 5.67
N LYS A 2 32.09 33.77 5.38
CA LYS A 2 31.65 32.36 5.25
C LYS A 2 31.19 31.94 6.65
N LYS A 3 29.89 31.70 6.82
CA LYS A 3 29.38 30.98 8.00
C LYS A 3 30.09 29.63 8.02
N ASN A 4 30.82 29.33 9.08
CA ASN A 4 31.28 27.95 9.34
C ASN A 4 30.05 27.08 9.47
N ASN A 5 29.69 26.39 8.40
CA ASN A 5 28.52 25.53 8.32
C ASN A 5 28.93 24.09 8.66
N ASN A 6 29.19 23.84 9.96
CA ASN A 6 29.53 22.51 10.46
C ASN A 6 28.31 21.59 10.59
N GLY A 7 27.11 22.07 10.27
CA GLY A 7 25.89 21.29 10.33
C GLY A 7 25.81 20.27 9.21
N LYS A 8 25.20 19.11 9.49
CA LYS A 8 24.98 18.03 8.54
C LYS A 8 23.50 17.85 8.28
N LEU A 9 23.16 17.68 7.00
CA LEU A 9 21.83 17.22 6.62
C LEU A 9 21.77 15.71 6.88
N ARG A 10 20.76 15.27 7.62
CA ARG A 10 20.45 13.89 7.87
C ARG A 10 19.24 13.48 7.03
N ILE A 11 19.40 12.49 6.17
CA ILE A 11 18.30 11.86 5.41
C ILE A 11 18.00 10.53 6.09
N ILE A 12 16.77 10.36 6.54
CA ILE A 12 16.34 9.24 7.38
C ILE A 12 15.07 8.64 6.78
N PRO A 13 15.19 7.61 5.92
CA PRO A 13 14.02 6.85 5.47
C PRO A 13 13.41 6.10 6.65
N LEU A 14 12.16 6.40 6.98
CA LEU A 14 11.41 5.69 8.02
C LEU A 14 10.58 4.54 7.46
N GLY A 15 10.44 4.48 6.12
CA GLY A 15 9.78 3.43 5.37
C GLY A 15 10.01 3.60 3.86
N GLY A 16 9.43 2.72 3.04
CA GLY A 16 9.43 2.82 1.57
C GLY A 16 10.72 2.38 0.87
N LEU A 17 11.67 1.79 1.58
CA LEU A 17 12.88 1.21 0.99
C LEU A 17 12.88 -0.31 1.13
N GLU A 18 13.43 -1.01 0.12
CA GLU A 18 13.48 -2.47 -0.01
C GLU A 18 12.07 -3.11 -0.09
N GLN A 19 11.03 -2.29 -0.27
CA GLN A 19 9.62 -2.68 -0.38
C GLN A 19 8.86 -1.72 -1.30
N ILE A 20 7.66 -2.08 -1.69
CA ILE A 20 6.70 -1.20 -2.37
C ILE A 20 5.70 -0.70 -1.34
N GLY A 21 5.50 0.62 -1.29
CA GLY A 21 4.60 1.28 -0.34
C GLY A 21 5.28 1.80 0.91
N MET A 22 4.48 2.37 1.82
CA MET A 22 4.91 2.92 3.11
C MET A 22 5.99 4.01 2.99
N ASN A 23 5.90 4.85 1.95
CA ASN A 23 6.89 5.90 1.68
C ASN A 23 6.83 6.99 2.75
N ILE A 24 7.94 7.18 3.46
CA ILE A 24 8.11 8.24 4.45
C ILE A 24 9.61 8.49 4.69
N THR A 25 10.05 9.72 4.50
CA THR A 25 11.46 10.10 4.71
C THR A 25 11.56 11.40 5.50
N ALA A 26 12.30 11.39 6.59
CA ALA A 26 12.62 12.57 7.36
C ALA A 26 13.94 13.22 6.86
N PHE A 27 13.92 14.55 6.72
CA PHE A 27 15.09 15.37 6.46
C PHE A 27 15.32 16.23 7.70
N GLU A 28 16.43 16.04 8.38
CA GLU A 28 16.78 16.77 9.60
C GLU A 28 18.03 17.61 9.38
N TYR A 29 17.94 18.85 9.82
CA TYR A 29 19.09 19.73 9.94
C TYR A 29 18.92 20.55 11.22
N GLU A 30 19.81 20.33 12.20
CA GLU A 30 19.79 20.97 13.52
C GLU A 30 18.43 20.85 14.25
N ASP A 31 17.68 21.95 14.35
CA ASP A 31 16.39 22.05 15.04
C ASP A 31 15.16 21.92 14.12
N SER A 32 15.37 21.55 12.90
CA SER A 32 14.32 21.48 11.88
C SER A 32 14.25 20.09 11.25
N ILE A 33 13.05 19.50 11.24
CA ILE A 33 12.71 18.26 10.55
C ILE A 33 11.54 18.54 9.62
N ILE A 34 11.66 18.15 8.35
CA ILE A 34 10.56 18.02 7.42
C ILE A 34 10.38 16.55 7.07
N VAL A 35 9.15 16.15 6.80
CA VAL A 35 8.83 14.77 6.44
C VAL A 35 8.26 14.75 5.03
N VAL A 36 8.89 14.02 4.13
CA VAL A 36 8.41 13.82 2.76
C VAL A 36 7.61 12.54 2.72
N ASP A 37 6.33 12.67 2.33
CA ASP A 37 5.31 11.65 2.27
C ASP A 37 4.98 11.00 3.63
N CYS A 38 3.89 10.22 3.66
CA CYS A 38 3.44 9.46 4.82
C CYS A 38 2.47 8.37 4.34
N GLY A 39 3.03 7.37 3.69
CA GLY A 39 2.30 6.32 3.00
C GLY A 39 2.01 5.11 3.86
N LEU A 40 1.05 4.31 3.42
CA LEU A 40 0.80 2.96 3.92
C LEU A 40 1.35 1.90 2.95
N SER A 41 1.39 0.65 3.41
CA SER A 41 1.46 -0.52 2.55
C SER A 41 0.29 -1.46 2.81
N PHE A 42 0.01 -2.35 1.85
CA PHE A 42 -0.97 -3.42 2.03
C PHE A 42 -0.34 -4.59 2.79
N PRO A 43 -1.13 -5.34 3.58
CA PRO A 43 -0.61 -6.50 4.28
C PRO A 43 -0.20 -7.60 3.31
N GLU A 44 0.81 -8.39 3.69
CA GLU A 44 1.21 -9.62 2.99
C GLU A 44 0.20 -10.75 3.26
N ASP A 45 0.21 -11.80 2.45
CA ASP A 45 -0.76 -12.91 2.51
C ASP A 45 -0.76 -13.66 3.86
N ASP A 46 0.34 -13.64 4.59
CA ASP A 46 0.51 -14.24 5.91
C ASP A 46 0.03 -13.35 7.07
N MET A 47 -0.24 -12.08 6.82
CA MET A 47 -0.78 -11.11 7.79
C MET A 47 -2.30 -11.24 7.90
N LEU A 48 -2.78 -12.40 8.34
CA LEU A 48 -4.21 -12.71 8.39
C LEU A 48 -5.01 -11.71 9.25
N GLY A 49 -6.04 -11.11 8.62
CA GLY A 49 -6.97 -10.17 9.26
C GLY A 49 -6.41 -8.76 9.48
N ILE A 50 -5.26 -8.44 8.89
CA ILE A 50 -4.72 -7.08 8.89
C ILE A 50 -5.31 -6.32 7.69
N ASP A 51 -5.79 -5.10 7.94
CA ASP A 51 -6.35 -4.24 6.90
C ASP A 51 -5.29 -3.45 6.13
N LEU A 52 -4.30 -2.93 6.86
CA LEU A 52 -3.21 -2.13 6.29
C LEU A 52 -2.01 -2.05 7.26
N VAL A 53 -0.88 -1.61 6.72
CA VAL A 53 0.39 -1.46 7.45
C VAL A 53 0.85 -0.01 7.35
N ILE A 54 1.22 0.59 8.48
CA ILE A 54 1.73 1.97 8.54
C ILE A 54 3.14 2.01 9.15
N PRO A 55 3.94 3.07 8.88
CA PRO A 55 5.28 3.20 9.41
C PRO A 55 5.30 3.45 10.92
N ASP A 56 6.31 2.91 11.60
CA ASP A 56 6.65 3.33 12.97
C ASP A 56 7.30 4.73 12.92
N VAL A 57 6.61 5.70 13.51
CA VAL A 57 7.03 7.10 13.54
C VAL A 57 7.61 7.53 14.91
N THR A 58 8.08 6.56 15.69
CA THR A 58 8.67 6.82 17.04
C THR A 58 9.75 7.90 16.98
N TYR A 59 10.62 7.85 15.95
CA TYR A 59 11.63 8.89 15.76
C TYR A 59 11.07 10.31 15.67
N LEU A 60 9.97 10.48 14.94
CA LEU A 60 9.31 11.79 14.80
C LEU A 60 8.62 12.22 16.10
N LYS A 61 8.05 11.29 16.87
CA LYS A 61 7.45 11.57 18.17
C LYS A 61 8.49 12.06 19.19
N GLU A 62 9.63 11.38 19.25
CA GLU A 62 10.74 11.75 20.12
C GLU A 62 11.37 13.11 19.76
N ASN A 63 11.18 13.57 18.53
CA ASN A 63 11.69 14.83 18.01
C ASN A 63 10.57 15.81 17.59
N ILE A 64 9.39 15.72 18.19
CA ILE A 64 8.18 16.45 17.75
C ILE A 64 8.39 17.97 17.68
N ASP A 65 9.15 18.56 18.58
CA ASP A 65 9.43 20.00 18.61
C ASP A 65 10.18 20.49 17.37
N LYS A 66 10.96 19.62 16.74
CA LYS A 66 11.70 19.88 15.50
C LYS A 66 10.85 19.72 14.25
N VAL A 67 9.76 18.91 14.29
CA VAL A 67 8.96 18.59 13.10
C VAL A 67 8.15 19.79 12.64
N LYS A 68 8.44 20.30 11.43
CA LYS A 68 7.83 21.52 10.87
C LYS A 68 6.63 21.22 9.96
N GLY A 69 6.51 20.01 9.42
CA GLY A 69 5.38 19.61 8.59
C GLY A 69 5.66 18.44 7.69
N PHE A 70 4.56 17.90 7.10
CA PHE A 70 4.59 16.93 6.03
C PHE A 70 4.56 17.65 4.67
N VAL A 71 5.41 17.22 3.74
CA VAL A 71 5.49 17.71 2.36
C VAL A 71 5.20 16.53 1.45
N ILE A 72 4.07 16.56 0.76
CA ILE A 72 3.55 15.41 0.03
C ILE A 72 3.80 15.57 -1.46
N THR A 73 4.38 14.54 -2.07
CA THR A 73 4.71 14.52 -3.50
C THR A 73 3.48 14.33 -4.37
N HIS A 74 2.58 13.40 -4.01
CA HIS A 74 1.35 13.11 -4.75
C HIS A 74 0.34 12.31 -3.89
N GLY A 75 -0.84 12.04 -4.45
CA GLY A 75 -2.00 11.52 -3.71
C GLY A 75 -2.23 10.01 -3.74
N HIS A 76 -1.23 9.17 -4.02
CA HIS A 76 -1.36 7.71 -3.90
C HIS A 76 -1.33 7.25 -2.44
N GLU A 77 -1.93 6.09 -2.18
CA GLU A 77 -2.07 5.53 -0.83
C GLU A 77 -0.72 5.28 -0.15
N ASP A 78 0.25 4.83 -0.89
CA ASP A 78 1.61 4.58 -0.43
C ASP A 78 2.43 5.85 -0.17
N HIS A 79 1.81 7.04 -0.36
CA HIS A 79 2.38 8.37 -0.04
C HIS A 79 1.51 9.19 0.93
N ILE A 80 0.19 8.92 1.02
CA ILE A 80 -0.72 9.67 1.92
C ILE A 80 -1.50 8.79 2.89
N GLY A 81 -1.51 7.47 2.69
CA GLY A 81 -2.45 6.59 3.35
C GLY A 81 -2.27 6.47 4.86
N ALA A 82 -1.05 6.66 5.38
CA ALA A 82 -0.79 6.62 6.81
C ALA A 82 -1.09 7.94 7.55
N LEU A 83 -1.29 9.06 6.82
CA LEU A 83 -1.54 10.38 7.42
C LEU A 83 -2.64 10.38 8.50
N PRO A 84 -3.83 9.75 8.31
CA PRO A 84 -4.87 9.79 9.33
C PRO A 84 -4.49 9.11 10.65
N TYR A 85 -3.58 8.16 10.60
CA TYR A 85 -3.09 7.45 11.77
C TYR A 85 -1.97 8.24 12.47
N VAL A 86 -1.00 8.70 11.68
CA VAL A 86 0.18 9.42 12.18
C VAL A 86 -0.20 10.80 12.76
N LEU A 87 -1.15 11.51 12.15
CA LEU A 87 -1.59 12.83 12.60
C LEU A 87 -2.32 12.82 13.96
N ARG A 88 -2.77 11.69 14.44
CA ARG A 88 -3.31 11.56 15.80
C ARG A 88 -2.24 11.79 16.86
N GLU A 89 -0.98 11.53 16.52
CA GLU A 89 0.16 11.65 17.42
C GLU A 89 1.09 12.81 17.01
N ILE A 90 1.20 13.10 15.72
CA ILE A 90 2.08 14.12 15.14
C ILE A 90 1.24 15.09 14.30
N ASN A 91 0.46 15.95 14.94
CA ASN A 91 -0.44 16.88 14.25
C ASN A 91 0.29 18.17 13.83
N VAL A 92 1.04 18.07 12.73
CA VAL A 92 1.75 19.19 12.10
C VAL A 92 1.13 19.55 10.75
N PRO A 93 1.39 20.74 10.17
CA PRO A 93 0.83 21.13 8.89
C PRO A 93 1.24 20.22 7.73
N ILE A 94 0.33 20.04 6.77
CA ILE A 94 0.56 19.31 5.51
C ILE A 94 0.64 20.30 4.36
N TYR A 95 1.59 20.10 3.45
CA TYR A 95 1.82 20.90 2.26
C TYR A 95 1.79 19.99 1.04
N ALA A 96 0.86 20.23 0.11
CA ALA A 96 0.69 19.41 -1.09
C ALA A 96 0.00 20.20 -2.21
N THR A 97 -0.03 19.65 -3.41
CA THR A 97 -0.77 20.20 -4.53
C THR A 97 -2.28 20.06 -4.34
N LYS A 98 -3.07 20.76 -5.18
CA LYS A 98 -4.52 20.92 -5.00
C LYS A 98 -5.28 19.59 -4.99
N LEU A 99 -5.01 18.71 -5.97
CA LEU A 99 -5.67 17.40 -6.03
C LEU A 99 -5.26 16.53 -4.84
N THR A 100 -3.98 16.50 -4.52
CA THR A 100 -3.44 15.74 -3.37
C THR A 100 -4.09 16.18 -2.05
N VAL A 101 -4.24 17.49 -1.81
CA VAL A 101 -4.96 18.00 -0.63
C VAL A 101 -6.41 17.53 -0.63
N GLY A 102 -7.11 17.57 -1.78
CA GLY A 102 -8.49 17.09 -1.87
C GLY A 102 -8.63 15.61 -1.50
N LEU A 103 -7.68 14.76 -1.92
CA LEU A 103 -7.67 13.35 -1.56
C LEU A 103 -7.35 13.14 -0.07
N ILE A 104 -6.41 13.90 0.47
CA ILE A 104 -6.11 13.91 1.91
C ILE A 104 -7.34 14.35 2.72
N ASP A 105 -8.08 15.37 2.27
CA ASP A 105 -9.29 15.85 2.94
C ASP A 105 -10.36 14.77 3.08
N ASN A 106 -10.56 13.92 2.06
CA ASN A 106 -11.46 12.77 2.15
C ASN A 106 -11.06 11.82 3.28
N LYS A 107 -9.78 11.47 3.36
CA LYS A 107 -9.23 10.61 4.43
C LYS A 107 -9.37 11.23 5.82
N LEU A 108 -9.01 12.49 5.94
CA LEU A 108 -9.13 13.22 7.22
C LEU A 108 -10.58 13.35 7.67
N LYS A 109 -11.54 13.48 6.73
CA LYS A 109 -12.98 13.49 7.00
C LYS A 109 -13.45 12.14 7.56
N GLU A 110 -13.04 11.02 6.95
CA GLU A 110 -13.37 9.66 7.40
C GLU A 110 -12.85 9.38 8.83
N HIS A 111 -11.71 9.97 9.18
CA HIS A 111 -11.07 9.81 10.50
C HIS A 111 -11.37 10.96 11.50
N ASN A 112 -12.28 11.89 11.17
CA ASN A 112 -12.66 13.05 12.00
C ASN A 112 -11.50 14.02 12.30
N LEU A 113 -10.48 14.07 11.46
CA LEU A 113 -9.29 14.94 11.62
C LEU A 113 -9.32 16.20 10.76
N LEU A 114 -10.32 16.35 9.87
CA LEU A 114 -10.37 17.45 8.90
C LEU A 114 -10.32 18.84 9.53
N ARG A 115 -10.95 19.02 10.71
CA ARG A 115 -11.05 20.31 11.40
C ARG A 115 -9.79 20.66 12.21
N THR A 116 -9.06 19.65 12.64
CA THR A 116 -7.89 19.82 13.55
C THR A 116 -6.57 19.88 12.80
N THR A 117 -6.49 19.36 11.58
CA THR A 117 -5.27 19.33 10.79
C THR A 117 -5.17 20.53 9.85
N LYS A 118 -4.04 21.22 9.84
CA LYS A 118 -3.75 22.32 8.90
C LYS A 118 -3.23 21.76 7.58
N ARG A 119 -3.87 22.13 6.47
CA ARG A 119 -3.42 21.79 5.11
C ARG A 119 -3.19 23.07 4.33
N LYS A 120 -2.14 23.09 3.51
CA LYS A 120 -1.82 24.20 2.60
C LYS A 120 -1.64 23.70 1.19
N VAL A 121 -2.42 24.25 0.27
CA VAL A 121 -2.30 23.99 -1.17
C VAL A 121 -1.11 24.74 -1.73
N ILE A 122 -0.22 24.03 -2.41
CA ILE A 122 0.97 24.56 -3.07
C ILE A 122 0.81 24.36 -4.58
N LYS A 123 1.28 25.32 -5.36
CA LYS A 123 1.33 25.21 -6.83
C LYS A 123 2.73 24.83 -7.29
N HIS A 124 2.83 24.15 -8.42
CA HIS A 124 4.12 23.90 -9.06
C HIS A 124 4.86 25.22 -9.33
N GLY A 125 6.18 25.21 -9.16
CA GLY A 125 7.03 26.39 -9.19
C GLY A 125 7.04 27.24 -7.91
N GLN A 126 6.13 26.98 -6.97
CA GLN A 126 6.07 27.66 -5.67
C GLN A 126 7.07 27.05 -4.69
N SER A 127 7.67 27.90 -3.85
CA SER A 127 8.52 27.47 -2.73
C SER A 127 7.87 27.82 -1.39
N ILE A 128 8.14 26.98 -0.40
CA ILE A 128 7.75 27.19 1.02
C ILE A 128 8.98 27.12 1.91
N ASN A 129 8.92 27.79 3.07
CA ASN A 129 9.96 27.73 4.08
C ASN A 129 9.43 27.01 5.33
N LEU A 130 10.16 25.99 5.76
CA LEU A 130 9.86 25.17 6.94
C LEU A 130 11.13 25.04 7.81
N GLY A 131 11.22 25.80 8.86
CA GLY A 131 12.46 25.93 9.64
C GLY A 131 13.61 26.45 8.75
N CYS A 132 14.72 25.73 8.71
CA CYS A 132 15.87 26.05 7.86
C CYS A 132 15.72 25.60 6.39
N PHE A 133 14.69 24.80 6.08
CA PHE A 133 14.45 24.28 4.74
C PHE A 133 13.63 25.23 3.88
N ARG A 134 14.03 25.38 2.61
CA ARG A 134 13.18 25.92 1.55
C ARG A 134 12.88 24.80 0.56
N ILE A 135 11.60 24.50 0.37
CA ILE A 135 11.16 23.41 -0.48
C ILE A 135 10.42 23.99 -1.68
N GLU A 136 10.84 23.61 -2.89
CA GLU A 136 10.22 23.98 -4.14
C GLU A 136 9.53 22.77 -4.76
N PHE A 137 8.28 22.95 -5.20
CA PHE A 137 7.49 21.92 -5.88
C PHE A 137 7.70 22.01 -7.39
N ILE A 138 8.29 20.97 -7.97
CA ILE A 138 8.57 20.88 -9.41
C ILE A 138 7.52 19.99 -10.06
N LYS A 139 6.95 20.42 -11.18
CA LYS A 139 5.97 19.63 -11.93
C LYS A 139 6.59 18.34 -12.47
N THR A 140 5.96 17.20 -12.14
CA THR A 140 6.25 15.90 -12.75
C THR A 140 4.98 15.28 -13.34
N ASN A 141 5.13 14.19 -14.11
CA ASN A 141 4.03 13.35 -14.54
C ASN A 141 4.12 11.99 -13.85
N HIS A 142 2.99 11.47 -13.48
CA HIS A 142 2.84 10.14 -12.90
C HIS A 142 1.49 9.54 -13.34
N SER A 143 1.04 8.44 -12.75
CA SER A 143 -0.31 7.88 -12.98
C SER A 143 -1.43 8.62 -12.25
N ILE A 144 -1.11 9.64 -11.51
CA ILE A 144 -2.03 10.58 -10.87
C ILE A 144 -1.65 12.02 -11.23
N GLN A 145 -2.65 12.88 -11.38
CA GLN A 145 -2.42 14.29 -11.68
C GLN A 145 -1.84 15.03 -10.47
N ASP A 146 -1.23 16.18 -10.73
CA ASP A 146 -0.60 17.05 -9.71
C ASP A 146 0.59 16.44 -8.98
N ALA A 147 1.21 15.38 -9.50
CA ALA A 147 2.44 14.85 -8.95
C ALA A 147 3.58 15.89 -9.00
N SER A 148 4.43 15.87 -7.98
CA SER A 148 5.53 16.82 -7.80
C SER A 148 6.82 16.12 -7.41
N ALA A 149 7.92 16.53 -8.02
CA ALA A 149 9.23 16.40 -7.41
C ALA A 149 9.48 17.57 -6.45
N LEU A 150 10.40 17.39 -5.54
CA LEU A 150 10.75 18.38 -4.53
C LEU A 150 12.24 18.75 -4.65
N ALA A 151 12.54 20.05 -4.77
CA ALA A 151 13.88 20.55 -4.53
C ALA A 151 13.97 21.08 -3.10
N ILE A 152 14.72 20.39 -2.26
CA ILE A 152 14.88 20.65 -0.83
C ILE A 152 16.21 21.38 -0.62
N TYR A 153 16.15 22.67 -0.37
CA TYR A 153 17.30 23.52 -0.09
C TYR A 153 17.54 23.54 1.41
N SER A 154 18.70 23.14 1.81
CA SER A 154 19.19 23.22 3.20
C SER A 154 20.50 23.99 3.27
N PRO A 155 20.99 24.38 4.46
CA PRO A 155 22.32 24.95 4.58
C PRO A 155 23.46 24.02 4.15
N ALA A 156 23.22 22.70 4.13
CA ALA A 156 24.19 21.68 3.69
C ALA A 156 24.21 21.44 2.17
N GLY A 157 23.27 22.01 1.43
CA GLY A 157 23.16 21.82 -0.03
C GLY A 157 21.73 21.51 -0.49
N ILE A 158 21.59 21.20 -1.78
CA ILE A 158 20.32 20.94 -2.45
C ILE A 158 20.14 19.43 -2.59
N VAL A 159 19.00 18.91 -2.14
CA VAL A 159 18.55 17.54 -2.44
C VAL A 159 17.35 17.62 -3.36
N ILE A 160 17.35 16.81 -4.41
CA ILE A 160 16.16 16.58 -5.25
C ILE A 160 15.57 15.23 -4.87
N HIS A 161 14.28 15.22 -4.53
CA HIS A 161 13.45 14.02 -4.39
C HIS A 161 12.47 14.00 -5.57
N THR A 162 12.55 13.00 -6.43
CA THR A 162 11.71 12.97 -7.64
C THR A 162 10.23 12.77 -7.33
N GLY A 163 9.89 12.20 -6.17
CA GLY A 163 8.63 11.50 -6.01
C GLY A 163 8.54 10.39 -7.05
N ASP A 164 7.37 9.86 -7.26
CA ASP A 164 7.10 8.94 -8.35
C ASP A 164 6.93 9.73 -9.64
N PHE A 165 7.58 9.31 -10.71
CA PHE A 165 7.55 10.07 -11.95
C PHE A 165 7.71 9.22 -13.20
N LYS A 166 7.28 9.76 -14.32
CA LYS A 166 7.66 9.39 -15.68
C LYS A 166 7.89 10.63 -16.53
N VAL A 167 8.51 10.47 -17.68
CA VAL A 167 8.66 11.55 -18.66
C VAL A 167 7.60 11.42 -19.72
N ASP A 168 6.48 12.11 -19.56
CA ASP A 168 5.39 12.14 -20.54
C ASP A 168 5.35 13.49 -21.23
N TYR A 169 5.74 13.53 -22.51
CA TYR A 169 5.75 14.76 -23.32
C TYR A 169 4.35 15.14 -23.81
N THR A 170 3.39 14.24 -23.73
CA THR A 170 2.02 14.43 -24.23
C THR A 170 1.00 13.93 -23.20
N PRO A 171 1.01 14.47 -21.98
CA PRO A 171 0.09 14.03 -20.92
C PRO A 171 -1.37 14.24 -21.35
N VAL A 172 -2.29 13.49 -20.73
CA VAL A 172 -3.72 13.61 -21.01
C VAL A 172 -4.26 14.95 -20.50
N PHE A 173 -3.79 15.38 -19.34
CA PHE A 173 -4.19 16.62 -18.69
C PHE A 173 -2.96 17.39 -18.17
N GLY A 174 -3.04 18.73 -18.24
CA GLY A 174 -1.99 19.63 -17.76
C GLY A 174 -0.72 19.59 -18.58
N ASP A 175 0.37 20.06 -17.98
CA ASP A 175 1.66 20.22 -18.61
C ASP A 175 2.56 18.99 -18.47
N ALA A 176 3.52 18.83 -19.38
CA ALA A 176 4.58 17.84 -19.25
C ALA A 176 5.48 18.13 -18.04
N ILE A 177 6.28 17.15 -17.67
CA ILE A 177 7.31 17.28 -16.62
C ILE A 177 8.24 18.48 -16.92
N ASP A 178 8.55 19.27 -15.92
CA ASP A 178 9.40 20.46 -16.05
C ASP A 178 10.90 20.10 -16.06
N LEU A 179 11.35 19.48 -17.14
CA LEU A 179 12.75 19.10 -17.35
C LEU A 179 13.70 20.30 -17.32
N GLN A 180 13.21 21.48 -17.78
CA GLN A 180 14.00 22.70 -17.73
C GLN A 180 14.36 23.06 -16.30
N ARG A 181 13.41 22.94 -15.38
CA ARG A 181 13.63 23.26 -13.98
C ARG A 181 14.64 22.33 -13.32
N PHE A 182 14.61 21.03 -13.63
CA PHE A 182 15.63 20.08 -13.19
C PHE A 182 17.03 20.50 -13.65
N ALA A 183 17.18 20.90 -14.92
CA ALA A 183 18.46 21.36 -15.48
C ALA A 183 18.94 22.66 -14.83
N GLU A 184 18.04 23.62 -14.58
CA GLU A 184 18.37 24.89 -13.91
C GLU A 184 18.87 24.67 -12.47
N ILE A 185 18.25 23.74 -11.74
CA ILE A 185 18.70 23.38 -10.39
C ILE A 185 20.02 22.62 -10.45
N GLY A 186 20.18 21.71 -11.44
CA GLY A 186 21.44 21.00 -11.69
C GLY A 186 22.63 21.93 -11.87
N LYS A 187 22.45 23.07 -12.57
CA LYS A 187 23.50 24.10 -12.73
C LYS A 187 23.93 24.79 -11.42
N LYS A 188 23.07 24.76 -10.39
CA LYS A 188 23.40 25.34 -9.08
C LYS A 188 24.26 24.40 -8.20
N GLY A 189 24.41 23.16 -8.64
CA GLY A 189 25.03 22.09 -7.85
C GLY A 189 24.01 21.37 -6.97
N VAL A 190 23.85 20.08 -7.17
CA VAL A 190 22.93 19.21 -6.40
C VAL A 190 23.75 18.26 -5.56
N LEU A 191 23.52 18.32 -4.23
CA LEU A 191 24.21 17.47 -3.27
C LEU A 191 23.77 16.00 -3.42
N ALA A 192 22.46 15.74 -3.48
CA ALA A 192 21.95 14.38 -3.62
C ALA A 192 20.69 14.35 -4.49
N LEU A 193 20.50 13.22 -5.19
CA LEU A 193 19.28 12.87 -5.92
C LEU A 193 18.68 11.62 -5.30
N MET A 194 17.48 11.75 -4.75
CA MET A 194 16.60 10.64 -4.35
C MET A 194 15.64 10.39 -5.49
N CYS A 195 15.76 9.24 -6.17
CA CYS A 195 15.08 9.00 -7.43
C CYS A 195 14.29 7.69 -7.38
N ASP A 196 13.05 7.72 -7.90
CA ASP A 196 12.16 6.56 -8.07
C ASP A 196 12.86 5.42 -8.81
N SER A 197 12.80 4.22 -8.26
CA SER A 197 13.47 3.03 -8.77
C SER A 197 12.52 1.96 -9.31
N THR A 198 11.22 2.14 -9.21
CA THR A 198 10.21 1.10 -9.47
C THR A 198 10.38 0.38 -10.80
N ASN A 199 10.72 1.11 -11.86
CA ASN A 199 10.96 0.55 -13.21
C ASN A 199 12.45 0.57 -13.63
N ALA A 200 13.40 0.67 -12.71
CA ALA A 200 14.83 0.74 -13.02
C ALA A 200 15.37 -0.51 -13.76
N GLU A 201 14.68 -1.64 -13.69
CA GLU A 201 15.01 -2.85 -14.45
C GLU A 201 14.50 -2.82 -15.90
N ARG A 202 13.56 -1.91 -16.23
CA ARG A 202 12.92 -1.83 -17.55
C ARG A 202 13.71 -0.92 -18.48
N LYS A 203 14.09 -1.45 -19.64
CA LYS A 203 14.80 -0.69 -20.69
C LYS A 203 13.86 0.30 -21.39
N GLY A 204 14.44 1.36 -21.95
CA GLY A 204 13.74 2.33 -22.77
C GLY A 204 12.96 3.36 -21.96
N PHE A 205 11.84 3.80 -22.51
CA PHE A 205 10.97 4.84 -21.98
C PHE A 205 9.59 4.29 -21.63
N THR A 206 8.95 4.88 -20.65
CA THR A 206 7.53 4.63 -20.36
C THR A 206 6.66 5.34 -21.41
N MET A 207 5.66 4.64 -21.94
CA MET A 207 4.73 5.20 -22.91
C MET A 207 3.86 6.30 -22.28
N SER A 208 3.40 7.25 -23.13
CA SER A 208 2.44 8.27 -22.72
C SER A 208 1.10 7.64 -22.33
N GLU A 209 0.48 8.14 -21.26
CA GLU A 209 -0.87 7.73 -20.84
C GLU A 209 -1.91 7.93 -21.96
N ARG A 210 -1.71 8.88 -22.85
CA ARG A 210 -2.57 9.14 -24.01
C ARG A 210 -2.70 7.93 -24.95
N THR A 211 -1.73 7.01 -24.96
CA THR A 211 -1.81 5.79 -25.80
C THR A 211 -2.94 4.86 -25.35
N VAL A 212 -3.26 4.82 -24.06
CA VAL A 212 -4.36 4.02 -23.51
C VAL A 212 -5.73 4.49 -24.04
N GLY A 213 -5.89 5.81 -24.27
CA GLY A 213 -7.12 6.35 -24.85
C GLY A 213 -7.38 5.82 -26.27
N LYS A 214 -6.32 5.62 -27.08
CA LYS A 214 -6.47 4.99 -28.42
C LYS A 214 -6.89 3.53 -28.29
N THR A 215 -6.34 2.80 -27.32
CA THR A 215 -6.73 1.42 -27.04
C THR A 215 -8.22 1.35 -26.64
N PHE A 216 -8.69 2.24 -25.75
CA PHE A 216 -10.11 2.31 -25.43
C PHE A 216 -10.98 2.61 -26.66
N ASP A 217 -10.61 3.57 -27.48
CA ASP A 217 -11.37 3.87 -28.70
C ASP A 217 -11.48 2.65 -29.63
N ASN A 218 -10.42 1.86 -29.79
CA ASN A 218 -10.45 0.62 -30.59
C ASN A 218 -11.38 -0.42 -29.94
N ILE A 219 -11.25 -0.67 -28.64
CA ILE A 219 -12.11 -1.64 -27.92
C ILE A 219 -13.59 -1.21 -28.01
N PHE A 220 -13.89 0.08 -27.81
CA PHE A 220 -15.26 0.58 -27.92
C PHE A 220 -15.82 0.45 -29.35
N ALA A 221 -14.97 0.57 -30.38
CA ALA A 221 -15.36 0.37 -31.76
C ALA A 221 -15.63 -1.11 -32.11
N GLU A 222 -14.87 -2.04 -31.54
CA GLU A 222 -15.03 -3.49 -31.73
C GLU A 222 -16.23 -4.05 -30.95
N HIS A 223 -16.42 -3.59 -29.72
CA HIS A 223 -17.45 -4.10 -28.79
C HIS A 223 -18.71 -3.20 -28.73
N LYS A 224 -19.27 -2.86 -29.90
CA LYS A 224 -20.40 -1.91 -30.00
C LYS A 224 -21.68 -2.38 -29.33
N ASN A 225 -21.91 -3.70 -29.29
CA ASN A 225 -23.18 -4.32 -28.89
C ASN A 225 -23.15 -4.91 -27.47
N THR A 226 -22.06 -4.70 -26.72
CA THR A 226 -21.87 -5.29 -25.39
C THR A 226 -21.83 -4.19 -24.32
N ARG A 227 -22.13 -4.55 -23.08
CA ARG A 227 -21.84 -3.71 -21.93
C ARG A 227 -20.34 -3.77 -21.65
N ILE A 228 -19.73 -2.63 -21.39
CA ILE A 228 -18.30 -2.52 -21.11
C ILE A 228 -18.09 -2.23 -19.62
N ILE A 229 -17.25 -3.04 -18.97
CA ILE A 229 -16.87 -2.88 -17.56
C ILE A 229 -15.35 -2.71 -17.51
N ILE A 230 -14.87 -1.60 -16.92
CA ILE A 230 -13.44 -1.29 -16.89
C ILE A 230 -12.99 -1.21 -15.44
N ALA A 231 -12.09 -2.11 -15.05
CA ALA A 231 -11.44 -2.08 -13.75
C ALA A 231 -10.10 -1.35 -13.85
N THR A 232 -9.92 -0.34 -13.01
CA THR A 232 -8.70 0.47 -12.96
C THR A 232 -8.41 0.97 -11.54
N PHE A 233 -7.23 1.56 -11.34
CA PHE A 233 -6.92 2.27 -10.09
C PHE A 233 -7.79 3.52 -9.97
N ALA A 234 -8.38 3.71 -8.80
CA ALA A 234 -9.23 4.87 -8.51
C ALA A 234 -8.47 6.20 -8.65
N SER A 235 -7.20 6.21 -8.32
CA SER A 235 -6.33 7.39 -8.35
C SER A 235 -5.92 7.82 -9.77
N ASN A 236 -6.05 6.96 -10.78
CA ASN A 236 -5.67 7.30 -12.15
C ASN A 236 -6.78 8.11 -12.86
N VAL A 237 -6.87 9.39 -12.49
CA VAL A 237 -7.88 10.33 -12.99
C VAL A 237 -7.75 10.54 -14.52
N ASP A 238 -6.53 10.53 -15.07
CA ASP A 238 -6.29 10.65 -16.50
C ASP A 238 -6.89 9.48 -17.28
N ARG A 239 -6.80 8.27 -16.75
CA ARG A 239 -7.41 7.08 -17.34
C ARG A 239 -8.91 7.15 -17.30
N VAL A 240 -9.48 7.55 -16.15
CA VAL A 240 -10.92 7.79 -16.03
C VAL A 240 -11.41 8.82 -17.04
N GLN A 241 -10.66 9.92 -17.24
CA GLN A 241 -10.98 10.92 -18.26
C GLN A 241 -11.03 10.31 -19.66
N GLN A 242 -10.05 9.48 -20.01
CA GLN A 242 -10.00 8.83 -21.32
C GLN A 242 -11.17 7.84 -21.51
N ILE A 243 -11.55 7.10 -20.48
CA ILE A 243 -12.73 6.21 -20.51
C ILE A 243 -13.99 7.03 -20.73
N ILE A 244 -14.19 8.15 -20.01
CA ILE A 244 -15.33 9.04 -20.16
C ILE A 244 -15.40 9.63 -21.58
N ASN A 245 -14.25 10.05 -22.13
CA ASN A 245 -14.16 10.59 -23.48
C ASN A 245 -14.57 9.55 -24.53
N SER A 246 -14.07 8.32 -24.42
CA SER A 246 -14.47 7.24 -25.32
C SER A 246 -15.94 6.87 -25.15
N ALA A 247 -16.46 6.78 -23.92
CA ALA A 247 -17.88 6.53 -23.67
C ALA A 247 -18.77 7.61 -24.32
N TYR A 248 -18.43 8.88 -24.14
CA TYR A 248 -19.14 9.99 -24.74
C TYR A 248 -19.14 9.94 -26.27
N LYS A 249 -17.94 9.69 -26.86
CA LYS A 249 -17.76 9.55 -28.31
C LYS A 249 -18.65 8.46 -28.92
N TYR A 250 -18.85 7.36 -28.21
CA TYR A 250 -19.71 6.24 -28.66
C TYR A 250 -21.14 6.31 -28.14
N GLY A 251 -21.55 7.44 -27.55
CA GLY A 251 -22.93 7.69 -27.08
C GLY A 251 -23.35 6.77 -25.94
N ARG A 252 -22.40 6.41 -25.04
CA ARG A 252 -22.64 5.56 -23.89
C ARG A 252 -22.74 6.36 -22.60
N LYS A 253 -23.46 5.82 -21.61
CA LYS A 253 -23.53 6.32 -20.24
C LYS A 253 -22.46 5.66 -19.38
N VAL A 254 -21.88 6.41 -18.48
CA VAL A 254 -20.85 5.95 -17.54
C VAL A 254 -21.46 5.87 -16.15
N ALA A 255 -21.34 4.72 -15.50
CA ALA A 255 -21.60 4.59 -14.08
C ALA A 255 -20.30 4.22 -13.36
N VAL A 256 -20.20 4.60 -12.10
CA VAL A 256 -18.99 4.39 -11.28
C VAL A 256 -19.36 3.53 -10.07
N GLU A 257 -18.53 2.52 -9.77
CA GLU A 257 -18.75 1.64 -8.64
C GLU A 257 -17.45 1.37 -7.87
N GLY A 258 -17.57 1.33 -6.55
CA GLY A 258 -16.49 1.22 -5.59
C GLY A 258 -16.28 2.54 -4.83
N ARG A 259 -16.20 2.45 -3.49
CA ARG A 259 -16.16 3.63 -2.60
C ARG A 259 -15.00 4.59 -2.96
N SER A 260 -13.79 4.05 -3.08
CA SER A 260 -12.61 4.86 -3.42
C SER A 260 -12.74 5.51 -4.80
N MET A 261 -13.28 4.79 -5.80
CA MET A 261 -13.50 5.31 -7.15
C MET A 261 -14.49 6.48 -7.14
N VAL A 262 -15.61 6.34 -6.44
CA VAL A 262 -16.62 7.42 -6.31
C VAL A 262 -16.04 8.64 -5.62
N ASN A 263 -15.28 8.45 -4.53
CA ASN A 263 -14.67 9.55 -3.78
C ASN A 263 -13.62 10.30 -4.62
N VAL A 264 -12.72 9.58 -5.29
CA VAL A 264 -11.66 10.21 -6.10
C VAL A 264 -12.24 10.94 -7.30
N ILE A 265 -13.16 10.30 -8.04
CA ILE A 265 -13.82 10.92 -9.20
C ILE A 265 -14.62 12.15 -8.78
N GLY A 266 -15.36 12.09 -7.69
CA GLY A 266 -16.10 13.22 -7.15
C GLY A 266 -15.17 14.40 -6.82
N THR A 267 -14.10 14.15 -6.09
CA THR A 267 -13.10 15.16 -5.76
C THR A 267 -12.40 15.73 -7.00
N ALA A 268 -11.99 14.88 -7.94
CA ALA A 268 -11.33 15.32 -9.16
C ALA A 268 -12.25 16.19 -10.03
N ALA A 269 -13.53 15.84 -10.13
CA ALA A 269 -14.54 16.64 -10.85
C ALA A 269 -14.80 17.98 -10.16
N GLU A 270 -14.98 18.00 -8.85
CA GLU A 270 -15.20 19.22 -8.06
C GLU A 270 -14.03 20.20 -8.17
N LEU A 271 -12.80 19.67 -8.15
CA LEU A 271 -11.58 20.47 -8.25
C LEU A 271 -11.20 20.86 -9.69
N GLY A 272 -11.93 20.35 -10.72
CA GLY A 272 -11.72 20.68 -12.12
C GLY A 272 -10.65 19.85 -12.85
N TYR A 273 -10.23 18.72 -12.27
CA TYR A 273 -9.28 17.78 -12.89
C TYR A 273 -9.95 16.75 -13.79
N LEU A 274 -11.27 16.64 -13.74
CA LEU A 274 -12.06 15.74 -14.55
C LEU A 274 -13.16 16.53 -15.26
N GLN A 275 -13.23 16.39 -16.58
CA GLN A 275 -14.27 17.02 -17.41
C GLN A 275 -15.29 15.96 -17.80
N ILE A 276 -16.50 16.08 -17.28
CA ILE A 276 -17.59 15.14 -17.52
C ILE A 276 -18.62 15.83 -18.39
N PRO A 277 -18.81 15.40 -19.67
CA PRO A 277 -19.85 15.97 -20.52
C PRO A 277 -21.23 15.74 -19.93
N ASP A 278 -22.15 16.70 -20.14
CA ASP A 278 -23.50 16.65 -19.62
C ASP A 278 -24.20 15.32 -19.91
N LYS A 279 -24.91 14.82 -18.91
CA LYS A 279 -25.69 13.57 -18.99
C LYS A 279 -24.88 12.31 -19.35
N THR A 280 -23.55 12.36 -19.28
CA THR A 280 -22.69 11.18 -19.53
C THR A 280 -22.57 10.31 -18.28
N LEU A 281 -22.36 10.92 -17.11
CA LEU A 281 -22.31 10.22 -15.83
C LEU A 281 -23.72 9.97 -15.30
N ILE A 282 -24.00 8.74 -14.88
CA ILE A 282 -25.28 8.32 -14.28
C ILE A 282 -25.02 7.61 -12.95
N ASP A 283 -26.04 7.60 -12.08
CA ASP A 283 -25.99 6.79 -10.87
C ASP A 283 -25.99 5.28 -11.22
N ILE A 284 -25.29 4.48 -10.43
CA ILE A 284 -25.23 3.03 -10.62
C ILE A 284 -26.62 2.37 -10.62
N ASP A 285 -27.57 2.88 -9.87
CA ASP A 285 -28.94 2.35 -9.82
C ASP A 285 -29.74 2.63 -11.10
N GLN A 286 -29.27 3.55 -11.94
CA GLN A 286 -29.89 3.90 -13.22
C GLN A 286 -29.44 3.03 -14.39
N ILE A 287 -28.36 2.21 -14.25
CA ILE A 287 -27.85 1.41 -15.36
C ILE A 287 -28.91 0.48 -15.96
N LYS A 288 -29.84 -0.02 -15.14
CA LYS A 288 -30.97 -0.87 -15.55
C LYS A 288 -31.94 -0.20 -16.54
N ASN A 289 -31.91 1.13 -16.63
CA ASN A 289 -32.77 1.90 -17.50
C ASN A 289 -32.19 2.10 -18.91
N TYR A 290 -30.97 1.60 -19.14
CA TYR A 290 -30.28 1.70 -20.42
C TYR A 290 -29.99 0.31 -20.99
N PRO A 291 -30.01 0.13 -22.33
CA PRO A 291 -29.59 -1.11 -22.95
C PRO A 291 -28.09 -1.32 -22.74
N ASP A 292 -27.64 -2.57 -22.73
CA ASP A 292 -26.27 -2.94 -22.37
C ASP A 292 -25.21 -2.25 -23.27
N ASP A 293 -25.49 -2.11 -24.57
CA ASP A 293 -24.63 -1.40 -25.52
C ASP A 293 -24.48 0.11 -25.25
N LYS A 294 -25.25 0.65 -24.33
CA LYS A 294 -25.20 2.06 -23.90
C LYS A 294 -24.60 2.25 -22.50
N VAL A 295 -24.08 1.20 -21.87
CA VAL A 295 -23.54 1.25 -20.51
C VAL A 295 -22.05 0.98 -20.50
N VAL A 296 -21.32 1.85 -19.79
CA VAL A 296 -19.93 1.66 -19.37
C VAL A 296 -19.90 1.73 -17.85
N LEU A 297 -19.28 0.75 -17.22
CA LEU A 297 -19.07 0.75 -15.78
C LEU A 297 -17.58 0.91 -15.49
N ILE A 298 -17.20 1.91 -14.69
CA ILE A 298 -15.84 2.07 -14.14
C ILE A 298 -15.85 1.54 -12.72
N THR A 299 -14.94 0.63 -12.41
CA THR A 299 -14.96 -0.07 -11.11
C THR A 299 -13.57 -0.28 -10.52
N THR A 300 -13.51 -0.51 -9.21
CA THR A 300 -12.34 -1.00 -8.50
C THR A 300 -12.22 -2.51 -8.59
N GLY A 301 -11.07 -3.07 -8.16
CA GLY A 301 -10.85 -4.51 -8.11
C GLY A 301 -9.95 -5.03 -9.22
N SER A 302 -9.19 -4.15 -9.87
CA SER A 302 -8.21 -4.53 -10.89
C SER A 302 -7.00 -5.29 -10.31
N GLN A 303 -6.85 -5.35 -8.99
CA GLN A 303 -5.80 -6.09 -8.27
C GLN A 303 -6.32 -7.39 -7.63
N GLY A 304 -7.58 -7.74 -7.86
CA GLY A 304 -8.17 -8.99 -7.37
C GLY A 304 -8.51 -8.98 -5.88
N GLU A 305 -8.53 -7.82 -5.24
CA GLU A 305 -8.88 -7.65 -3.83
C GLU A 305 -10.31 -8.18 -3.58
N SER A 306 -10.47 -9.07 -2.62
CA SER A 306 -11.72 -9.80 -2.39
C SER A 306 -12.93 -8.90 -2.10
N MET A 307 -12.70 -7.78 -1.44
CA MET A 307 -13.74 -6.81 -1.09
C MET A 307 -14.00 -5.75 -2.15
N ALA A 308 -13.18 -5.68 -3.20
CA ALA A 308 -13.37 -4.73 -4.29
C ALA A 308 -14.61 -5.03 -5.14
N ALA A 309 -15.10 -4.01 -5.83
CA ALA A 309 -16.39 -4.14 -6.54
C ALA A 309 -16.37 -5.21 -7.63
N LEU A 310 -15.33 -5.28 -8.48
CA LEU A 310 -15.24 -6.30 -9.53
C LEU A 310 -15.15 -7.72 -8.97
N SER A 311 -14.38 -7.95 -7.91
CA SER A 311 -14.27 -9.27 -7.27
C SER A 311 -15.61 -9.73 -6.70
N ARG A 312 -16.38 -8.82 -6.08
CA ARG A 312 -17.73 -9.11 -5.61
C ARG A 312 -18.71 -9.38 -6.76
N MET A 313 -18.57 -8.69 -7.90
CA MET A 313 -19.35 -8.97 -9.11
C MET A 313 -19.00 -10.37 -9.67
N ALA A 314 -17.72 -10.71 -9.74
CA ALA A 314 -17.25 -12.02 -10.15
C ALA A 314 -17.80 -13.15 -9.26
N ALA A 315 -17.85 -12.92 -7.95
CA ALA A 315 -18.38 -13.87 -6.97
C ALA A 315 -19.92 -13.89 -6.84
N ASN A 316 -20.67 -13.09 -7.61
CA ASN A 316 -22.13 -12.90 -7.50
C ASN A 316 -22.64 -12.39 -6.14
N ILE A 317 -21.81 -11.70 -5.40
CA ILE A 317 -22.20 -11.08 -4.10
C ILE A 317 -22.35 -9.57 -4.17
N HIS A 318 -22.17 -8.98 -5.35
CA HIS A 318 -22.39 -7.56 -5.57
C HIS A 318 -23.89 -7.25 -5.66
N LYS A 319 -24.37 -6.28 -4.85
CA LYS A 319 -25.82 -6.01 -4.68
C LYS A 319 -26.48 -5.37 -5.89
N LYS A 320 -25.74 -4.59 -6.71
CA LYS A 320 -26.31 -3.75 -7.77
C LYS A 320 -25.98 -4.21 -9.19
N VAL A 321 -24.89 -4.92 -9.38
CA VAL A 321 -24.38 -5.34 -10.69
C VAL A 321 -24.16 -6.84 -10.72
N THR A 322 -24.72 -7.50 -11.71
CA THR A 322 -24.49 -8.91 -12.04
C THR A 322 -23.76 -8.98 -13.38
N ILE A 323 -22.72 -9.82 -13.46
CA ILE A 323 -22.00 -10.08 -14.71
C ILE A 323 -22.89 -10.90 -15.63
N LYS A 324 -22.99 -10.48 -16.88
CA LYS A 324 -23.78 -11.12 -17.92
C LYS A 324 -22.88 -11.85 -18.92
N PRO A 325 -23.37 -12.92 -19.57
CA PRO A 325 -22.69 -13.46 -20.74
C PRO A 325 -22.52 -12.36 -21.82
N ASN A 326 -21.37 -12.33 -22.46
CA ASN A 326 -20.96 -11.32 -23.44
C ASN A 326 -20.69 -9.91 -22.89
N ASP A 327 -20.63 -9.68 -21.56
CA ASP A 327 -20.04 -8.46 -21.04
C ASP A 327 -18.57 -8.38 -21.49
N THR A 328 -18.13 -7.21 -21.92
CA THR A 328 -16.70 -6.94 -22.18
C THR A 328 -16.08 -6.35 -20.93
N ILE A 329 -15.11 -7.05 -20.34
CA ILE A 329 -14.47 -6.62 -19.09
C ILE A 329 -12.99 -6.33 -19.36
N ILE A 330 -12.58 -5.09 -19.06
CA ILE A 330 -11.24 -4.59 -19.32
C ILE A 330 -10.50 -4.41 -18.01
N PHE A 331 -9.36 -5.09 -17.85
CA PHE A 331 -8.41 -4.79 -16.78
C PHE A 331 -7.43 -3.73 -17.26
N SER A 332 -7.61 -2.50 -16.79
CA SER A 332 -6.77 -1.36 -17.16
C SER A 332 -5.73 -1.07 -16.08
N SER A 333 -5.07 -2.12 -15.62
CA SER A 333 -3.92 -2.10 -14.72
C SER A 333 -3.14 -3.40 -14.82
N ASN A 334 -1.84 -3.36 -14.55
CA ASN A 334 -1.06 -4.59 -14.33
C ASN A 334 -1.16 -5.01 -12.87
N PRO A 335 -1.08 -6.31 -12.55
CA PRO A 335 -0.96 -6.75 -11.17
C PRO A 335 0.26 -6.12 -10.48
N ILE A 336 0.06 -5.62 -9.28
CA ILE A 336 1.17 -5.30 -8.38
C ILE A 336 1.84 -6.63 -8.01
N PRO A 337 3.18 -6.68 -7.89
CA PRO A 337 3.87 -7.89 -7.45
C PRO A 337 3.22 -8.52 -6.21
N GLY A 338 2.89 -9.82 -6.29
CA GLY A 338 2.15 -10.55 -5.25
C GLY A 338 0.66 -10.75 -5.55
N ASN A 339 0.03 -9.91 -6.37
CA ASN A 339 -1.41 -9.98 -6.66
C ASN A 339 -1.77 -10.85 -7.89
N GLU A 340 -0.80 -11.45 -8.56
CA GLU A 340 -1.00 -12.18 -9.83
C GLU A 340 -2.02 -13.32 -9.69
N LYS A 341 -1.95 -14.08 -8.58
CA LYS A 341 -2.90 -15.18 -8.31
C LYS A 341 -4.33 -14.68 -8.08
N ALA A 342 -4.47 -13.59 -7.34
CA ALA A 342 -5.78 -13.00 -7.03
C ALA A 342 -6.44 -12.46 -8.32
N VAL A 343 -5.69 -11.73 -9.14
CA VAL A 343 -6.15 -11.21 -10.43
C VAL A 343 -6.54 -12.36 -11.38
N SER A 344 -5.67 -13.38 -11.52
CA SER A 344 -5.94 -14.56 -12.36
C SER A 344 -7.22 -15.30 -11.93
N ARG A 345 -7.47 -15.43 -10.62
CA ARG A 345 -8.71 -16.03 -10.11
C ARG A 345 -9.94 -15.23 -10.54
N VAL A 346 -9.92 -13.91 -10.39
CA VAL A 346 -11.04 -13.05 -10.80
C VAL A 346 -11.29 -13.15 -12.30
N ILE A 347 -10.23 -13.11 -13.14
CA ILE A 347 -10.34 -13.30 -14.59
C ILE A 347 -11.03 -14.63 -14.93
N ASN A 348 -10.60 -15.73 -14.31
CA ASN A 348 -11.19 -17.04 -14.52
C ASN A 348 -12.68 -17.11 -14.12
N GLU A 349 -13.05 -16.48 -13.00
CA GLU A 349 -14.45 -16.41 -12.56
C GLU A 349 -15.33 -15.63 -13.54
N LEU A 350 -14.83 -14.50 -14.07
CA LEU A 350 -15.52 -13.69 -15.06
C LEU A 350 -15.68 -14.46 -16.39
N SER A 351 -14.63 -15.12 -16.86
CA SER A 351 -14.66 -15.92 -18.08
C SER A 351 -15.62 -17.11 -17.98
N ARG A 352 -15.72 -17.78 -16.81
CA ARG A 352 -16.72 -18.84 -16.57
C ARG A 352 -18.17 -18.34 -16.68
N LYS A 353 -18.40 -17.04 -16.47
CA LYS A 353 -19.73 -16.42 -16.64
C LYS A 353 -20.03 -16.03 -18.08
N GLY A 354 -19.11 -16.32 -19.01
CA GLY A 354 -19.24 -15.99 -20.43
C GLY A 354 -18.88 -14.55 -20.78
N ALA A 355 -18.21 -13.83 -19.88
CA ALA A 355 -17.67 -12.51 -20.18
C ALA A 355 -16.43 -12.61 -21.08
N ASP A 356 -16.27 -11.64 -21.98
CA ASP A 356 -15.05 -11.42 -22.75
C ASP A 356 -14.09 -10.55 -21.93
N VAL A 357 -12.94 -11.12 -21.52
CA VAL A 357 -11.99 -10.44 -20.61
C VAL A 357 -10.75 -10.00 -21.37
N ILE A 358 -10.58 -8.69 -21.49
CA ILE A 358 -9.40 -8.04 -22.09
C ILE A 358 -8.41 -7.70 -20.98
N PHE A 359 -7.24 -8.33 -21.05
CA PHE A 359 -6.17 -8.18 -20.09
C PHE A 359 -4.85 -7.92 -20.84
N GLN A 360 -4.06 -6.93 -20.45
CA GLN A 360 -2.72 -6.54 -20.89
C GLN A 360 -2.58 -5.33 -21.82
N ASP A 361 -3.55 -4.94 -22.65
CA ASP A 361 -3.35 -3.89 -23.66
C ASP A 361 -3.78 -2.48 -23.25
N ALA A 362 -4.46 -2.34 -22.11
CA ALA A 362 -5.07 -1.09 -21.68
C ALA A 362 -4.36 -0.46 -20.46
N HIS A 363 -3.04 -0.62 -20.34
CA HIS A 363 -2.26 -0.09 -19.20
C HIS A 363 -0.91 0.49 -19.62
N VAL A 364 -0.54 1.59 -18.97
CA VAL A 364 0.79 2.21 -19.02
C VAL A 364 1.24 2.50 -17.59
N SER A 365 2.50 2.20 -17.29
CA SER A 365 3.09 2.49 -15.97
C SER A 365 3.14 3.98 -15.67
N GLY A 366 3.08 4.34 -14.39
CA GLY A 366 3.33 5.70 -13.90
C GLY A 366 4.80 6.01 -13.63
N HIS A 367 5.68 4.99 -13.66
CA HIS A 367 7.09 5.10 -13.24
C HIS A 367 8.05 5.10 -14.41
N ALA A 368 9.15 5.84 -14.24
CA ALA A 368 10.22 6.02 -15.20
C ALA A 368 11.01 4.73 -15.46
N CYS A 369 11.22 4.40 -16.73
CA CYS A 369 12.16 3.38 -17.17
C CYS A 369 13.60 3.92 -17.23
N GLN A 370 14.58 3.05 -17.60
CA GLN A 370 16.01 3.36 -17.52
C GLN A 370 16.42 4.66 -18.22
N GLU A 371 15.90 4.93 -19.42
CA GLU A 371 16.31 6.12 -20.18
C GLU A 371 15.75 7.41 -19.58
N GLU A 372 14.59 7.35 -18.94
CA GLU A 372 14.00 8.48 -18.22
C GLU A 372 14.78 8.77 -16.93
N ILE A 373 15.18 7.72 -16.20
CA ILE A 373 16.05 7.83 -15.02
C ILE A 373 17.38 8.47 -15.43
N LYS A 374 18.04 7.97 -16.49
CA LYS A 374 19.29 8.54 -17.03
C LYS A 374 19.14 10.01 -17.43
N LEU A 375 17.99 10.38 -18.01
CA LEU A 375 17.70 11.76 -18.38
C LEU A 375 17.72 12.67 -17.13
N ILE A 376 17.02 12.29 -16.04
CA ILE A 376 17.01 13.08 -14.81
C ILE A 376 18.42 13.19 -14.20
N TYR A 377 19.17 12.08 -14.12
CA TYR A 377 20.57 12.13 -13.66
C TYR A 377 21.44 13.07 -14.49
N SER A 378 21.28 13.05 -15.81
CA SER A 378 22.04 13.89 -16.73
C SER A 378 21.72 15.38 -16.60
N LEU A 379 20.48 15.73 -16.29
CA LEU A 379 20.03 17.10 -16.05
C LEU A 379 20.46 17.62 -14.68
N VAL A 380 20.34 16.77 -13.64
CA VAL A 380 20.57 17.13 -12.25
C VAL A 380 22.05 17.08 -11.87
N LYS A 381 22.80 16.11 -12.40
CA LYS A 381 24.23 15.87 -12.10
C LYS A 381 24.54 15.85 -10.60
N PRO A 382 23.91 14.97 -9.82
CA PRO A 382 24.06 14.98 -8.37
C PRO A 382 25.45 14.50 -7.95
N LYS A 383 25.95 14.98 -6.80
CA LYS A 383 27.17 14.44 -6.15
C LYS A 383 26.89 13.05 -5.60
N TYR A 384 25.74 12.84 -4.96
CA TYR A 384 25.32 11.58 -4.37
C TYR A 384 24.03 11.04 -5.01
N SER A 385 23.98 9.72 -5.19
CA SER A 385 22.80 9.00 -5.69
C SER A 385 22.18 8.18 -4.56
N ILE A 386 20.87 8.31 -4.37
CA ILE A 386 20.09 7.58 -3.38
C ILE A 386 18.87 7.01 -4.09
N PRO A 387 18.92 5.74 -4.56
CA PRO A 387 17.74 5.04 -5.06
C PRO A 387 16.65 4.95 -3.99
N VAL A 388 15.40 5.28 -4.35
CA VAL A 388 14.24 5.20 -3.47
C VAL A 388 13.07 4.54 -4.19
N HIS A 389 12.02 4.17 -3.45
CA HIS A 389 10.78 3.60 -3.96
C HIS A 389 10.99 2.31 -4.77
N GLY A 390 11.02 1.18 -4.10
CA GLY A 390 11.18 -0.13 -4.73
C GLY A 390 11.77 -1.18 -3.82
N GLU A 391 11.64 -2.42 -4.25
CA GLU A 391 12.35 -3.55 -3.64
C GLU A 391 13.87 -3.44 -3.85
N TYR A 392 14.65 -4.16 -3.07
CA TYR A 392 16.12 -4.13 -3.14
C TYR A 392 16.68 -4.31 -4.56
N ARG A 393 16.07 -5.18 -5.37
CA ARG A 393 16.48 -5.40 -6.78
C ARG A 393 16.32 -4.13 -7.64
N HIS A 394 15.25 -3.36 -7.44
CA HIS A 394 15.00 -2.10 -8.13
C HIS A 394 16.03 -1.03 -7.72
N LEU A 395 16.27 -0.89 -6.41
CA LEU A 395 17.28 0.05 -5.88
C LEU A 395 18.68 -0.29 -6.41
N LYS A 396 19.02 -1.59 -6.48
CA LYS A 396 20.28 -2.08 -7.04
C LYS A 396 20.40 -1.80 -8.54
N ALA A 397 19.34 -1.98 -9.30
CA ALA A 397 19.31 -1.67 -10.74
C ALA A 397 19.57 -0.19 -10.99
N GLN A 398 18.93 0.69 -10.22
CA GLN A 398 19.15 2.13 -10.34
C GLN A 398 20.56 2.55 -9.88
N ALA A 399 21.10 1.95 -8.81
CA ALA A 399 22.47 2.16 -8.40
C ALA A 399 23.46 1.80 -9.53
N GLN A 400 23.15 0.79 -10.35
CA GLN A 400 23.94 0.44 -11.52
C GLN A 400 23.84 1.51 -12.60
N ILE A 401 22.64 2.04 -12.86
CA ILE A 401 22.45 3.18 -13.80
C ILE A 401 23.29 4.38 -13.38
N ALA A 402 23.30 4.72 -12.08
CA ALA A 402 24.12 5.81 -11.56
C ALA A 402 25.62 5.60 -11.79
N ARG A 403 26.12 4.36 -11.62
CA ARG A 403 27.51 4.00 -11.95
C ARG A 403 27.82 4.14 -13.43
N ASP A 404 26.94 3.65 -14.28
CA ASP A 404 27.12 3.71 -15.75
C ASP A 404 27.17 5.17 -16.24
N LEU A 405 26.56 6.08 -15.50
CA LEU A 405 26.61 7.53 -15.73
C LEU A 405 27.84 8.20 -15.08
N GLY A 406 28.74 7.43 -14.44
CA GLY A 406 30.01 7.91 -13.91
C GLY A 406 29.98 8.40 -12.45
N ILE A 407 28.90 8.15 -11.71
CA ILE A 407 28.88 8.46 -10.26
C ILE A 407 29.76 7.43 -9.53
N PRO A 408 30.77 7.86 -8.75
CA PRO A 408 31.63 6.96 -7.99
C PRO A 408 30.85 6.04 -7.06
N LYS A 409 31.29 4.80 -6.89
CA LYS A 409 30.61 3.80 -6.06
C LYS A 409 30.38 4.28 -4.63
N GLU A 410 31.34 4.98 -4.06
CA GLU A 410 31.31 5.56 -2.72
C GLU A 410 30.28 6.71 -2.56
N ASN A 411 29.77 7.21 -3.66
CA ASN A 411 28.74 8.25 -3.71
C ASN A 411 27.33 7.70 -4.02
N ILE A 412 27.17 6.37 -4.03
CA ILE A 412 25.87 5.72 -4.29
C ILE A 412 25.44 4.97 -3.03
N PHE A 413 24.30 5.35 -2.46
CA PHE A 413 23.79 4.81 -1.20
C PHE A 413 22.48 4.07 -1.42
N ILE A 414 22.52 2.74 -1.35
CA ILE A 414 21.31 1.91 -1.20
C ILE A 414 21.06 1.83 0.30
N LEU A 415 20.07 2.59 0.76
CA LEU A 415 19.70 2.66 2.17
C LEU A 415 18.59 1.66 2.49
N SER A 416 18.55 1.22 3.74
CA SER A 416 17.40 0.52 4.32
C SER A 416 16.60 1.48 5.22
N SER A 417 15.36 1.13 5.55
CA SER A 417 14.58 1.89 6.52
C SER A 417 15.31 1.97 7.87
N GLY A 418 15.35 3.19 8.42
CA GLY A 418 16.05 3.50 9.67
C GLY A 418 17.51 3.95 9.49
N ASP A 419 18.15 3.73 8.36
CA ASP A 419 19.50 4.25 8.12
C ASP A 419 19.52 5.77 8.20
N VAL A 420 20.59 6.33 8.75
CA VAL A 420 20.78 7.78 8.85
C VAL A 420 21.95 8.17 7.95
N LEU A 421 21.66 8.81 6.82
CA LEU A 421 22.68 9.32 5.92
C LEU A 421 22.99 10.77 6.24
N GLU A 422 24.22 11.04 6.70
CA GLU A 422 24.72 12.40 6.95
C GLU A 422 25.45 12.96 5.74
N LEU A 423 25.03 14.13 5.28
CA LEU A 423 25.55 14.82 4.11
C LEU A 423 25.95 16.26 4.45
N ASN A 424 27.06 16.73 3.88
CA ASN A 424 27.36 18.12 3.69
C ASN A 424 28.24 18.32 2.44
N GLU A 425 28.56 19.56 2.06
CA GLU A 425 29.40 19.83 0.89
C GLU A 425 30.88 19.53 1.13
N GLU A 426 31.36 19.63 2.38
CA GLU A 426 32.78 19.63 2.73
C GLU A 426 33.32 18.24 3.09
N GLU A 427 32.49 17.39 3.72
CA GLU A 427 32.90 16.07 4.20
C GLU A 427 32.28 14.95 3.34
N PRO A 428 32.93 13.76 3.25
CA PRO A 428 32.32 12.58 2.67
C PRO A 428 31.03 12.18 3.40
N ALA A 429 30.04 11.73 2.64
CA ALA A 429 28.81 11.19 3.19
C ALA A 429 29.06 9.98 4.11
N LYS A 430 28.29 9.85 5.19
CA LYS A 430 28.41 8.76 6.15
C LYS A 430 27.04 8.20 6.52
N VAL A 431 26.92 6.89 6.51
CA VAL A 431 25.78 6.20 7.12
C VAL A 431 26.09 5.95 8.60
N LYS A 432 25.16 6.36 9.47
CA LYS A 432 25.24 6.28 10.93
C LYS A 432 24.38 5.14 11.48
N GLU A 433 24.37 5.01 12.80
CA GLU A 433 23.50 4.08 13.51
C GLU A 433 22.03 4.30 13.14
N LYS A 434 21.28 3.20 13.07
CA LYS A 434 19.87 3.22 12.69
C LYS A 434 19.00 3.86 13.77
N VAL A 435 17.99 4.57 13.32
CA VAL A 435 16.86 4.94 14.17
C VAL A 435 15.82 3.81 14.19
N ARG A 436 14.97 3.82 15.20
CA ARG A 436 13.87 2.87 15.28
C ARG A 436 12.89 3.08 14.14
N THR A 437 12.62 2.00 13.42
CA THR A 437 11.63 1.89 12.34
C THR A 437 10.94 0.55 12.42
N GLY A 438 9.85 0.39 11.69
CA GLY A 438 9.14 -0.88 11.59
C GLY A 438 7.76 -0.70 10.98
N ALA A 439 7.04 -1.82 10.94
CA ALA A 439 5.67 -1.91 10.48
C ALA A 439 4.72 -1.92 11.69
N ILE A 440 3.75 -1.03 11.71
CA ILE A 440 2.64 -1.02 12.67
C ILE A 440 1.41 -1.54 11.95
N LEU A 441 0.84 -2.63 12.46
CA LEU A 441 -0.31 -3.29 11.87
C LEU A 441 -1.60 -2.60 12.32
N VAL A 442 -2.53 -2.44 11.38
CA VAL A 442 -3.87 -1.89 11.65
C VAL A 442 -4.90 -2.96 11.34
N ASP A 443 -5.74 -3.26 12.33
CA ASP A 443 -6.83 -4.24 12.27
C ASP A 443 -8.11 -3.58 12.81
N GLY A 444 -9.03 -3.25 11.92
CA GLY A 444 -10.24 -2.51 12.26
C GLY A 444 -9.94 -1.15 12.91
N LEU A 445 -10.29 -1.01 14.18
CA LEU A 445 -10.02 0.21 14.97
C LEU A 445 -8.70 0.13 15.76
N GLY A 446 -8.08 -1.06 15.83
CA GLY A 446 -6.82 -1.31 16.53
C GLY A 446 -5.63 -0.86 15.71
N VAL A 447 -4.70 -0.15 16.35
CA VAL A 447 -3.45 0.33 15.72
C VAL A 447 -2.28 -0.11 16.58
N GLY A 448 -1.50 -1.09 16.09
CA GLY A 448 -0.31 -1.60 16.78
C GLY A 448 -0.59 -2.53 17.97
N ASP A 449 -1.83 -2.95 18.17
CA ASP A 449 -2.23 -3.93 19.19
C ASP A 449 -2.10 -5.38 18.71
N VAL A 450 -1.96 -5.59 17.41
CA VAL A 450 -1.65 -6.88 16.80
C VAL A 450 -0.15 -6.98 16.57
N GLY A 451 0.49 -7.92 17.27
CA GLY A 451 1.92 -8.23 17.09
C GLY A 451 2.15 -9.63 16.50
N ASN A 452 3.43 -10.02 16.37
CA ASN A 452 3.84 -11.31 15.81
C ASN A 452 3.21 -12.52 16.51
N ILE A 453 2.91 -12.42 17.81
CA ILE A 453 2.26 -13.51 18.56
C ILE A 453 0.84 -13.73 18.04
N VAL A 454 0.06 -12.65 17.88
CA VAL A 454 -1.32 -12.73 17.39
C VAL A 454 -1.36 -13.21 15.95
N LEU A 455 -0.45 -12.75 15.09
CA LEU A 455 -0.36 -13.22 13.70
C LEU A 455 -0.05 -14.70 13.63
N ARG A 456 0.93 -15.18 14.42
CA ARG A 456 1.27 -16.60 14.50
C ARG A 456 0.10 -17.45 14.98
N ASP A 457 -0.65 -16.97 15.97
CA ASP A 457 -1.83 -17.66 16.47
C ASP A 457 -2.94 -17.72 15.40
N ARG A 458 -3.18 -16.63 14.67
CA ARG A 458 -4.12 -16.60 13.53
C ARG A 458 -3.70 -17.56 12.42
N GLN A 459 -2.43 -17.61 12.10
CA GLN A 459 -1.89 -18.53 11.08
C GLN A 459 -2.08 -19.99 11.54
N HIS A 460 -1.71 -20.32 12.77
CA HIS A 460 -1.89 -21.65 13.35
C HIS A 460 -3.37 -22.09 13.33
N LEU A 461 -4.28 -21.18 13.73
CA LEU A 461 -5.72 -21.41 13.64
C LEU A 461 -6.22 -21.62 12.22
N ALA A 462 -5.66 -20.91 11.24
CA ALA A 462 -6.04 -21.01 9.83
C ALA A 462 -5.53 -22.31 9.19
N GLU A 463 -4.34 -22.78 9.54
CA GLU A 463 -3.71 -23.98 8.99
C GLU A 463 -4.25 -25.26 9.60
N ASP A 464 -4.29 -25.36 10.93
CA ASP A 464 -4.55 -26.60 11.65
C ASP A 464 -5.84 -26.58 12.50
N GLY A 465 -6.46 -25.41 12.69
CA GLY A 465 -7.68 -25.27 13.47
C GLY A 465 -7.46 -25.29 14.98
N ILE A 466 -8.55 -25.47 15.73
CA ILE A 466 -8.52 -25.46 17.19
C ILE A 466 -9.26 -26.67 17.77
N MET A 467 -8.73 -27.19 18.89
CA MET A 467 -9.34 -28.20 19.73
C MET A 467 -9.43 -27.66 21.16
N ILE A 468 -10.65 -27.54 21.68
CA ILE A 468 -10.93 -27.07 23.05
C ILE A 468 -11.26 -28.27 23.88
N VAL A 469 -10.57 -28.44 25.01
CA VAL A 469 -10.79 -29.50 26.00
C VAL A 469 -11.38 -28.87 27.24
N VAL A 470 -12.62 -29.23 27.60
CA VAL A 470 -13.32 -28.71 28.79
C VAL A 470 -13.43 -29.82 29.83
N LEU A 471 -12.98 -29.55 31.04
CA LEU A 471 -13.06 -30.51 32.16
C LEU A 471 -13.26 -29.82 33.49
N THR A 472 -13.84 -30.55 34.46
CA THR A 472 -14.06 -30.08 35.81
C THR A 472 -13.24 -30.94 36.77
N LEU A 473 -12.40 -30.30 37.56
CA LEU A 473 -11.59 -30.95 38.59
C LEU A 473 -12.05 -30.56 40.00
N GLU A 474 -11.94 -31.51 40.93
CA GLU A 474 -12.16 -31.26 42.36
C GLU A 474 -11.05 -30.36 42.94
N LYS A 475 -11.43 -29.36 43.71
CA LYS A 475 -10.55 -28.31 44.22
C LYS A 475 -9.29 -28.77 44.94
N HIS A 476 -9.41 -29.80 45.76
CA HIS A 476 -8.32 -30.23 46.65
C HIS A 476 -7.58 -31.49 46.19
N SER A 477 -8.25 -32.33 45.42
CA SER A 477 -7.70 -33.61 44.95
C SER A 477 -7.29 -33.60 43.47
N SER A 478 -7.68 -32.58 42.74
CA SER A 478 -7.53 -32.48 41.26
C SER A 478 -8.19 -33.68 40.52
N ARG A 479 -9.10 -34.42 41.20
CA ARG A 479 -9.81 -35.54 40.60
C ARG A 479 -10.80 -35.04 39.54
N LEU A 480 -10.90 -35.75 38.41
CA LEU A 480 -11.86 -35.46 37.36
C LEU A 480 -13.30 -35.71 37.87
N LEU A 481 -14.13 -34.66 37.86
CA LEU A 481 -15.55 -34.72 38.25
C LEU A 481 -16.47 -34.78 37.04
N ALA A 482 -16.11 -34.10 35.92
CA ALA A 482 -16.88 -34.09 34.69
C ALA A 482 -15.99 -33.78 33.48
N GLY A 483 -16.36 -34.30 32.32
CA GLY A 483 -15.58 -34.24 31.09
C GLY A 483 -14.60 -35.41 30.98
N PRO A 484 -13.57 -35.35 30.09
CA PRO A 484 -13.27 -34.25 29.20
C PRO A 484 -14.23 -34.12 27.99
N ASP A 485 -14.85 -32.97 27.85
CA ASP A 485 -15.57 -32.63 26.61
C ASP A 485 -14.63 -31.98 25.61
N ILE A 486 -14.62 -32.51 24.38
CA ILE A 486 -13.73 -32.01 23.35
C ILE A 486 -14.54 -31.39 22.20
N VAL A 487 -14.25 -30.10 21.90
CA VAL A 487 -14.86 -29.38 20.81
C VAL A 487 -13.78 -29.04 19.79
N SER A 488 -14.02 -29.36 18.51
CA SER A 488 -13.10 -29.10 17.41
C SER A 488 -13.72 -28.11 16.41
N ARG A 489 -12.90 -27.18 15.90
CA ARG A 489 -13.25 -26.28 14.79
C ARG A 489 -12.05 -26.13 13.86
N GLY A 490 -12.30 -26.24 12.54
CA GLY A 490 -11.27 -26.07 11.51
C GLY A 490 -10.22 -27.17 11.44
N PHE A 491 -10.25 -28.18 12.31
CA PHE A 491 -9.29 -29.29 12.34
C PHE A 491 -9.81 -30.54 11.61
N VAL A 492 -10.91 -31.16 12.09
CA VAL A 492 -11.53 -32.32 11.48
C VAL A 492 -13.04 -32.15 11.39
N TYR A 493 -13.68 -32.86 10.45
CA TYR A 493 -15.12 -32.94 10.41
C TYR A 493 -15.60 -33.96 11.44
N VAL A 494 -16.07 -33.48 12.58
CA VAL A 494 -16.35 -34.29 13.79
C VAL A 494 -17.26 -35.49 13.52
N ARG A 495 -18.29 -35.34 12.64
CA ARG A 495 -19.24 -36.45 12.33
C ARG A 495 -18.60 -37.65 11.61
N GLU A 496 -17.45 -37.44 10.96
CA GLU A 496 -16.70 -38.48 10.24
C GLU A 496 -15.43 -38.90 11.01
N SER A 497 -15.23 -38.37 12.21
CA SER A 497 -14.02 -38.56 13.02
C SER A 497 -14.36 -38.90 14.49
N GLU A 498 -15.49 -39.62 14.70
CA GLU A 498 -15.94 -39.98 16.06
C GLU A 498 -14.89 -40.81 16.81
N ASP A 499 -14.30 -41.81 16.14
CA ASP A 499 -13.23 -42.64 16.71
C ASP A 499 -12.02 -41.81 17.18
N LEU A 500 -11.59 -40.82 16.37
CA LEU A 500 -10.48 -39.93 16.72
C LEU A 500 -10.82 -39.07 17.94
N MET A 501 -12.08 -38.61 18.04
CA MET A 501 -12.53 -37.79 19.17
C MET A 501 -12.65 -38.62 20.46
N ASP A 502 -13.07 -39.88 20.35
CA ASP A 502 -13.14 -40.80 21.50
C ASP A 502 -11.75 -41.20 22.00
N GLU A 503 -10.83 -41.55 21.08
CA GLU A 503 -9.41 -41.78 21.42
C GLU A 503 -8.78 -40.52 22.08
N ALA A 504 -9.09 -39.32 21.58
CA ALA A 504 -8.60 -38.07 22.14
C ALA A 504 -9.09 -37.82 23.58
N ARG A 505 -10.35 -38.20 23.89
CA ARG A 505 -10.88 -38.15 25.30
C ARG A 505 -10.09 -39.05 26.21
N ILE A 506 -9.84 -40.31 25.81
CA ILE A 506 -9.03 -41.26 26.56
C ILE A 506 -7.63 -40.71 26.84
N VAL A 507 -6.98 -40.14 25.84
CA VAL A 507 -5.64 -39.54 26.01
C VAL A 507 -5.65 -38.39 27.02
N VAL A 508 -6.72 -37.60 27.08
CA VAL A 508 -6.85 -36.53 28.09
C VAL A 508 -7.10 -37.10 29.47
N GLU A 509 -7.93 -38.15 29.60
CA GLU A 509 -8.17 -38.86 30.88
C GLU A 509 -6.85 -39.46 31.39
N ASP A 510 -6.09 -40.16 30.57
CA ASP A 510 -4.77 -40.73 30.93
C ASP A 510 -3.80 -39.62 31.38
N ALA A 511 -3.82 -38.45 30.71
CA ALA A 511 -2.98 -37.31 31.07
C ALA A 511 -3.34 -36.73 32.43
N ILE A 512 -4.64 -36.75 32.81
CA ILE A 512 -5.11 -36.33 34.13
C ILE A 512 -4.69 -37.35 35.20
N ASP A 513 -4.83 -38.64 34.92
CA ASP A 513 -4.41 -39.70 35.85
C ASP A 513 -2.91 -39.62 36.16
N VAL A 514 -2.08 -39.34 35.14
CA VAL A 514 -0.63 -39.05 35.33
C VAL A 514 -0.41 -37.85 36.25
N CYS A 515 -1.25 -36.83 36.19
CA CYS A 515 -1.15 -35.66 37.05
C CYS A 515 -1.52 -36.03 38.51
N LEU A 516 -2.55 -36.87 38.73
CA LEU A 516 -2.97 -37.35 40.02
C LEU A 516 -1.89 -38.22 40.69
N ASP A 517 -1.34 -39.17 39.96
CA ASP A 517 -0.28 -40.07 40.46
C ASP A 517 0.99 -39.29 40.87
N LYS A 518 1.29 -38.21 40.19
CA LYS A 518 2.45 -37.32 40.48
C LYS A 518 2.10 -36.21 41.47
N HIS A 519 0.90 -36.17 42.02
CA HIS A 519 0.41 -35.12 42.93
C HIS A 519 0.57 -33.71 42.37
N ILE A 520 0.34 -33.53 41.07
CA ILE A 520 0.42 -32.23 40.38
C ILE A 520 -0.93 -31.53 40.53
N THR A 521 -0.94 -30.45 41.32
CA THR A 521 -2.14 -29.63 41.58
C THR A 521 -2.07 -28.26 40.89
N ASP A 522 -0.94 -27.91 40.30
CA ASP A 522 -0.76 -26.66 39.55
C ASP A 522 -1.46 -26.73 38.19
N TRP A 523 -2.45 -25.86 37.99
CA TRP A 523 -3.29 -25.85 36.81
C TRP A 523 -2.52 -25.54 35.54
N GLY A 524 -1.47 -24.72 35.60
CA GLY A 524 -0.60 -24.43 34.46
C GLY A 524 0.11 -25.69 33.99
N LYS A 525 0.63 -26.49 34.92
CA LYS A 525 1.27 -27.77 34.62
C LYS A 525 0.29 -28.79 34.06
N ILE A 526 -0.92 -28.91 34.68
CA ILE A 526 -1.96 -29.82 34.18
C ILE A 526 -2.34 -29.47 32.74
N LYS A 527 -2.60 -28.19 32.45
CA LYS A 527 -2.91 -27.72 31.09
C LYS A 527 -1.81 -28.06 30.09
N ASN A 528 -0.54 -27.89 30.48
CA ASN A 528 0.59 -28.23 29.60
C ASN A 528 0.69 -29.73 29.35
N ILE A 529 0.51 -30.58 30.36
CA ILE A 529 0.52 -32.03 30.22
C ILE A 529 -0.59 -32.51 29.28
N ILE A 530 -1.81 -31.99 29.45
CA ILE A 530 -2.94 -32.28 28.55
C ILE A 530 -2.59 -31.83 27.10
N LYS A 531 -2.08 -30.63 26.95
CA LYS A 531 -1.70 -30.07 25.64
C LYS A 531 -0.63 -30.92 24.95
N ASP A 532 0.41 -31.30 25.67
CA ASP A 532 1.52 -32.07 25.11
C ASP A 532 1.08 -33.51 24.76
N SER A 533 0.36 -34.19 25.67
CA SER A 533 -0.13 -35.55 25.42
C SER A 533 -1.10 -35.62 24.26
N LEU A 534 -2.07 -34.70 24.21
CA LEU A 534 -3.04 -34.64 23.11
C LEU A 534 -2.39 -34.20 21.79
N GLY A 535 -1.46 -33.26 21.83
CA GLY A 535 -0.68 -32.82 20.65
C GLY A 535 0.12 -33.95 20.05
N ASP A 536 0.85 -34.71 20.84
CA ASP A 536 1.62 -35.88 20.41
C ASP A 536 0.73 -36.96 19.80
N PHE A 537 -0.42 -37.22 20.40
CA PHE A 537 -1.41 -38.17 19.87
C PHE A 537 -1.93 -37.72 18.50
N LEU A 538 -2.41 -36.50 18.41
CA LEU A 538 -2.97 -35.94 17.18
C LEU A 538 -1.93 -35.90 16.06
N TRP A 539 -0.70 -35.49 16.36
CA TRP A 539 0.39 -35.53 15.38
C TRP A 539 0.69 -36.95 14.89
N LYS A 540 0.71 -37.93 15.77
CA LYS A 540 0.94 -39.33 15.36
C LYS A 540 -0.18 -39.84 14.45
N ARG A 541 -1.44 -39.51 14.77
CA ARG A 541 -2.63 -39.97 14.02
C ARG A 541 -2.92 -39.22 12.74
N THR A 542 -2.68 -37.91 12.71
CA THR A 542 -3.16 -37.04 11.62
C THR A 542 -2.06 -36.26 10.90
N LYS A 543 -0.86 -36.16 11.47
CA LYS A 543 0.22 -35.27 11.02
C LYS A 543 -0.20 -33.79 10.99
N ARG A 544 -1.18 -33.43 11.80
CA ARG A 544 -1.66 -32.05 12.01
C ARG A 544 -1.46 -31.66 13.47
N ASN A 545 -1.32 -30.38 13.72
CA ASN A 545 -1.05 -29.84 15.05
C ASN A 545 -2.03 -28.70 15.40
N PRO A 546 -3.33 -29.01 15.68
CA PRO A 546 -4.31 -27.98 16.01
C PRO A 546 -3.93 -27.23 17.28
N MET A 547 -4.36 -25.98 17.41
CA MET A 547 -4.23 -25.24 18.66
C MET A 547 -5.05 -25.91 19.76
N ILE A 548 -4.41 -26.43 20.79
CA ILE A 548 -5.09 -27.10 21.91
C ILE A 548 -5.29 -26.11 23.04
N LEU A 549 -6.55 -25.92 23.46
CA LEU A 549 -6.95 -25.01 24.55
C LEU A 549 -7.64 -25.77 25.69
N PRO A 550 -6.91 -26.19 26.74
CA PRO A 550 -7.51 -26.79 27.91
C PRO A 550 -8.20 -25.73 28.80
N ILE A 551 -9.49 -25.94 29.08
CA ILE A 551 -10.31 -25.14 30.01
C ILE A 551 -10.62 -26.02 31.22
N ILE A 552 -10.05 -25.65 32.36
CA ILE A 552 -10.28 -26.36 33.64
C ILE A 552 -11.22 -25.52 34.48
N MET A 553 -12.33 -26.14 34.93
CA MET A 553 -13.25 -25.59 35.92
C MET A 553 -13.01 -26.26 37.25
N GLU A 554 -13.22 -25.53 38.35
CA GLU A 554 -13.07 -26.00 39.72
C GLU A 554 -14.45 -26.18 40.32
N ALA A 555 -14.69 -27.32 40.97
CA ALA A 555 -15.92 -27.62 41.73
C ALA A 555 -15.61 -28.18 43.12
#